data_890ca173f685e024b1a6debeddd9e44f
#
_entry.id   890ca173f685e024b1a6debeddd9e44f
#
_cell.length_a   1.000
_cell.length_b   1.000
_cell.length_c   1.000
_cell.angle_alpha   90.00
_cell.angle_beta   90.00
_cell.angle_gamma   90.00
#
_symmetry.space_group_name_H-M   'P 1'
#
loop_
_entity.id
_entity.type
_entity.pdbx_description
1 polymer ?
#
loop_
_entity_poly.entity_id
_entity_poly.type
_entity_poly.pdbx_seq_one_letter_code
_entity_poly.pdbx_strand_id
1 'polypeptide(L)'
;MILSYKIHTVTPYINWIYFFHAWGFQPRFAAIANIHGCDVCRASWLTTFPEEERSKASEAMQLFKEANRMLDLLDRDYEVKTLFKLYKANADGDNLIIEKEKDQFVTFPLLRQQTPKRDGSPFLCLSDFIRPLSSGIPDTIGAFASSIDADMEGLYEQDPYKHLLVQTLSDRLAEAATEKMHEYVPVSYTHLTLPTI
;
A
#
# COMPACT_ATOMS: atom_id res chain seq x y z
N MET A 1 9.08 -10.08 12.94
CA MET A 1 8.25 -11.22 12.47
C MET A 1 8.13 -11.10 10.97
N ILE A 2 8.26 -12.21 10.24
CA ILE A 2 8.06 -12.26 8.79
C ILE A 2 6.75 -12.99 8.55
N LEU A 3 5.90 -12.41 7.69
CA LEU A 3 4.66 -12.99 7.22
C LEU A 3 4.76 -13.18 5.71
N SER A 4 4.36 -14.35 5.21
CA SER A 4 4.20 -14.62 3.78
C SER A 4 2.73 -14.72 3.45
N TYR A 5 2.34 -14.10 2.35
CA TYR A 5 0.96 -14.12 1.85
C TYR A 5 0.92 -14.65 0.43
N LYS A 6 -0.02 -15.55 0.15
CA LYS A 6 -0.42 -15.86 -1.22
C LYS A 6 -1.04 -14.63 -1.87
N ILE A 7 -0.82 -14.45 -3.18
CA ILE A 7 -1.25 -13.26 -3.92
C ILE A 7 -2.78 -13.08 -3.82
N HIS A 8 -3.56 -14.16 -3.96
CA HIS A 8 -5.02 -14.07 -3.85
C HIS A 8 -5.49 -13.54 -2.50
N THR A 9 -4.71 -13.71 -1.41
CA THR A 9 -5.10 -13.24 -0.08
C THR A 9 -4.87 -11.74 0.11
N VAL A 10 -4.00 -11.14 -0.68
CA VAL A 10 -3.71 -9.69 -0.66
C VAL A 10 -4.40 -8.92 -1.80
N THR A 11 -4.83 -9.60 -2.85
CA THR A 11 -5.56 -9.01 -3.98
C THR A 11 -6.76 -8.13 -3.57
N PRO A 12 -7.58 -8.49 -2.56
CA PRO A 12 -8.69 -7.63 -2.10
C PRO A 12 -8.26 -6.25 -1.57
N TYR A 13 -6.99 -6.09 -1.20
CA TYR A 13 -6.42 -4.84 -0.66
C TYR A 13 -5.77 -3.98 -1.75
N ILE A 14 -5.75 -4.42 -3.02
CA ILE A 14 -5.17 -3.64 -4.11
C ILE A 14 -5.93 -2.33 -4.29
N ASN A 15 -5.21 -1.21 -4.25
CA ASN A 15 -5.75 0.08 -4.63
C ASN A 15 -5.75 0.21 -6.16
N TRP A 16 -6.86 -0.14 -6.78
CA TRP A 16 -7.03 -0.11 -8.23
C TRP A 16 -6.96 1.30 -8.82
N ILE A 17 -7.20 2.35 -8.04
CA ILE A 17 -7.07 3.73 -8.52
C ILE A 17 -5.62 4.01 -8.94
N TYR A 18 -4.65 3.62 -8.12
CA TYR A 18 -3.23 3.81 -8.45
C TYR A 18 -2.76 2.88 -9.56
N PHE A 19 -3.29 1.64 -9.64
CA PHE A 19 -3.04 0.77 -10.77
C PHE A 19 -3.48 1.43 -12.08
N PHE A 20 -4.72 1.89 -12.18
CA PHE A 20 -5.25 2.54 -13.38
C PHE A 20 -4.54 3.86 -13.69
N HIS A 21 -4.14 4.62 -12.68
CA HIS A 21 -3.36 5.85 -12.86
C HIS A 21 -2.02 5.58 -13.54
N ALA A 22 -1.30 4.52 -13.15
CA ALA A 22 -0.04 4.12 -13.78
C ALA A 22 -0.20 3.79 -15.27
N TRP A 23 -1.39 3.34 -15.69
CA TRP A 23 -1.76 3.07 -17.08
C TRP A 23 -2.42 4.27 -17.80
N GLY A 24 -2.39 5.46 -17.20
CA GLY A 24 -2.92 6.69 -17.81
C GLY A 24 -4.44 6.80 -17.80
N PHE A 25 -5.14 6.04 -16.96
CA PHE A 25 -6.58 6.14 -16.79
C PHE A 25 -6.94 7.13 -15.66
N GLN A 26 -8.08 7.78 -15.80
CA GLN A 26 -8.65 8.59 -14.73
C GLN A 26 -9.21 7.72 -13.60
N PRO A 27 -9.24 8.22 -12.35
CA PRO A 27 -9.67 7.45 -11.16
C PRO A 27 -11.06 6.79 -11.29
N ARG A 28 -11.99 7.43 -12.03
CA ARG A 28 -13.36 6.91 -12.22
C ARG A 28 -13.42 5.55 -12.93
N PHE A 29 -12.43 5.22 -13.77
CA PHE A 29 -12.38 3.93 -14.44
C PHE A 29 -12.02 2.78 -13.48
N ALA A 30 -11.40 3.08 -12.34
CA ALA A 30 -11.12 2.07 -11.32
C ALA A 30 -12.38 1.49 -10.68
N ALA A 31 -13.53 2.14 -10.83
CA ALA A 31 -14.82 1.63 -10.36
C ALA A 31 -15.17 0.25 -10.92
N ILE A 32 -14.59 -0.17 -12.06
CA ILE A 32 -14.74 -1.51 -12.62
C ILE A 32 -14.35 -2.61 -11.63
N ALA A 33 -13.42 -2.34 -10.72
CA ALA A 33 -12.99 -3.29 -9.71
C ALA A 33 -14.10 -3.66 -8.71
N ASN A 34 -15.10 -2.79 -8.55
CA ASN A 34 -16.24 -3.00 -7.66
C ASN A 34 -17.48 -3.57 -8.39
N ILE A 35 -17.36 -3.79 -9.70
CA ILE A 35 -18.47 -4.29 -10.51
C ILE A 35 -18.44 -5.83 -10.53
N HIS A 36 -19.60 -6.43 -10.28
CA HIS A 36 -19.74 -7.87 -10.37
C HIS A 36 -19.29 -8.40 -11.73
N GLY A 37 -18.58 -9.52 -11.75
CA GLY A 37 -17.90 -10.06 -12.93
C GLY A 37 -18.78 -10.59 -14.05
N CYS A 38 -20.13 -10.52 -13.94
CA CYS A 38 -21.04 -10.98 -15.00
C CYS A 38 -21.11 -9.98 -16.16
N ASP A 39 -21.44 -10.48 -17.35
CA ASP A 39 -21.49 -9.67 -18.58
C ASP A 39 -22.56 -8.57 -18.51
N VAL A 40 -23.71 -8.84 -17.87
CA VAL A 40 -24.78 -7.85 -17.71
C VAL A 40 -24.29 -6.66 -16.84
N CYS A 41 -23.64 -6.94 -15.71
CA CYS A 41 -23.12 -5.87 -14.85
C CYS A 41 -22.04 -5.04 -15.55
N ARG A 42 -21.15 -5.69 -16.30
CA ARG A 42 -20.11 -5.04 -17.09
C ARG A 42 -20.69 -4.17 -18.21
N ALA A 43 -21.69 -4.69 -18.93
CA ALA A 43 -22.38 -3.93 -19.96
C ALA A 43 -23.11 -2.72 -19.36
N SER A 44 -23.80 -2.90 -18.24
CA SER A 44 -24.45 -1.81 -17.51
C SER A 44 -23.44 -0.75 -17.08
N TRP A 45 -22.27 -1.15 -16.55
CA TRP A 45 -21.22 -0.21 -16.17
C TRP A 45 -20.73 0.63 -17.37
N LEU A 46 -20.53 0.02 -18.54
CA LEU A 46 -20.14 0.73 -19.75
C LEU A 46 -21.17 1.80 -20.17
N THR A 47 -22.46 1.55 -19.96
CA THR A 47 -23.52 2.51 -20.30
C THR A 47 -23.57 3.71 -19.35
N THR A 48 -22.88 3.68 -18.21
CA THR A 48 -22.79 4.85 -17.32
C THR A 48 -21.86 5.95 -17.86
N PHE A 49 -21.05 5.63 -18.87
CA PHE A 49 -20.16 6.59 -19.52
C PHE A 49 -20.80 7.24 -20.76
N PRO A 50 -20.49 8.52 -21.03
CA PRO A 50 -20.81 9.16 -22.30
C PRO A 50 -20.28 8.34 -23.50
N GLU A 51 -20.92 8.46 -24.65
CA GLU A 51 -20.59 7.65 -25.83
C GLU A 51 -19.12 7.79 -26.24
N GLU A 52 -18.58 9.00 -26.20
CA GLU A 52 -17.18 9.32 -26.51
C GLU A 52 -16.17 8.67 -25.55
N GLU A 53 -16.59 8.27 -24.36
CA GLU A 53 -15.71 7.66 -23.34
C GLU A 53 -15.86 6.14 -23.24
N ARG A 54 -16.87 5.56 -23.89
CA ARG A 54 -17.12 4.10 -23.77
C ARG A 54 -15.99 3.25 -24.31
N SER A 55 -15.28 3.72 -25.34
CA SER A 55 -14.08 3.03 -25.82
C SER A 55 -13.03 2.96 -24.71
N LYS A 56 -12.76 4.07 -24.05
CA LYS A 56 -11.79 4.14 -22.94
C LYS A 56 -12.22 3.30 -21.73
N ALA A 57 -13.52 3.30 -21.42
CA ALA A 57 -14.06 2.42 -20.37
C ALA A 57 -13.93 0.94 -20.73
N SER A 58 -14.12 0.57 -22.01
CA SER A 58 -13.91 -0.79 -22.50
C SER A 58 -12.44 -1.23 -22.39
N GLU A 59 -11.51 -0.34 -22.73
CA GLU A 59 -10.06 -0.58 -22.55
C GLU A 59 -9.70 -0.81 -21.08
N ALA A 60 -10.23 0.04 -20.18
CA ALA A 60 -10.03 -0.12 -18.73
C ALA A 60 -10.58 -1.46 -18.22
N MET A 61 -11.78 -1.85 -18.68
CA MET A 61 -12.36 -3.15 -18.33
C MET A 61 -11.51 -4.32 -18.84
N GLN A 62 -10.95 -4.21 -20.05
CA GLN A 62 -10.07 -5.23 -20.59
C GLN A 62 -8.77 -5.33 -19.79
N LEU A 63 -8.14 -4.20 -19.50
CA LEU A 63 -6.95 -4.13 -18.65
C LEU A 63 -7.20 -4.76 -17.27
N PHE A 64 -8.35 -4.49 -16.65
CA PHE A 64 -8.73 -5.11 -15.38
C PHE A 64 -8.85 -6.63 -15.46
N LYS A 65 -9.45 -7.15 -16.55
CA LYS A 65 -9.54 -8.60 -16.79
C LYS A 65 -8.15 -9.23 -16.94
N GLU A 66 -7.26 -8.58 -17.66
CA GLU A 66 -5.90 -9.06 -17.88
C GLU A 66 -5.07 -9.00 -16.60
N ALA A 67 -5.21 -7.95 -15.81
CA ALA A 67 -4.59 -7.83 -14.51
C ALA A 67 -5.01 -8.96 -13.56
N ASN A 68 -6.31 -9.28 -13.46
CA ASN A 68 -6.77 -10.39 -12.64
C ASN A 68 -6.26 -11.75 -13.13
N ARG A 69 -6.23 -11.99 -14.45
CA ARG A 69 -5.64 -13.22 -15.01
C ARG A 69 -4.14 -13.33 -14.68
N MET A 70 -3.42 -12.21 -14.72
CA MET A 70 -2.01 -12.19 -14.35
C MET A 70 -1.83 -12.48 -12.86
N LEU A 71 -2.66 -11.89 -11.99
CA LEU A 71 -2.64 -12.21 -10.55
C LEU A 71 -2.88 -13.69 -10.28
N ASP A 72 -3.85 -14.31 -10.98
CA ASP A 72 -4.12 -15.76 -10.88
C ASP A 72 -2.93 -16.62 -11.33
N LEU A 73 -2.18 -16.17 -12.32
CA LEU A 73 -0.97 -16.87 -12.79
C LEU A 73 0.16 -16.73 -11.76
N LEU A 74 0.38 -15.52 -11.27
CA LEU A 74 1.44 -15.23 -10.29
C LEU A 74 1.19 -15.94 -8.95
N ASP A 75 -0.07 -16.10 -8.53
CA ASP A 75 -0.43 -16.75 -7.27
C ASP A 75 0.01 -18.21 -7.16
N ARG A 76 0.30 -18.86 -8.30
CA ARG A 76 0.75 -20.26 -8.34
C ARG A 76 2.16 -20.42 -7.81
N ASP A 77 3.05 -19.50 -8.18
CA ASP A 77 4.48 -19.65 -8.03
C ASP A 77 5.12 -18.64 -7.07
N TYR A 78 4.40 -17.52 -6.78
CA TYR A 78 4.95 -16.39 -6.02
C TYR A 78 4.17 -16.07 -4.75
N GLU A 79 4.85 -15.39 -3.84
CA GLU A 79 4.30 -14.91 -2.58
C GLU A 79 4.73 -13.45 -2.33
N VAL A 80 3.97 -12.76 -1.49
CA VAL A 80 4.33 -11.43 -0.99
C VAL A 80 4.76 -11.57 0.45
N LYS A 81 5.90 -10.99 0.80
CA LYS A 81 6.48 -11.06 2.15
C LYS A 81 6.39 -9.72 2.83
N THR A 82 6.01 -9.72 4.10
CA THR A 82 6.04 -8.54 4.96
C THR A 82 6.87 -8.81 6.19
N LEU A 83 7.67 -7.83 6.59
CA LEU A 83 8.41 -7.81 7.84
C LEU A 83 7.81 -6.73 8.73
N PHE A 84 7.54 -7.08 9.99
CA PHE A 84 7.06 -6.15 10.99
C PHE A 84 7.85 -6.31 12.30
N LYS A 85 8.19 -5.17 12.93
CA LYS A 85 8.79 -5.14 14.26
C LYS A 85 8.38 -3.88 15.02
N LEU A 86 8.12 -4.05 16.32
CA LEU A 86 7.91 -2.95 17.25
C LEU A 86 9.23 -2.54 17.89
N TYR A 87 9.40 -1.23 18.09
CA TYR A 87 10.54 -0.63 18.75
C TYR A 87 10.07 0.41 19.77
N LYS A 88 10.84 0.55 20.85
CA LYS A 88 10.69 1.72 21.71
C LYS A 88 11.25 2.95 21.00
N ALA A 89 10.56 4.05 21.13
CA ALA A 89 10.93 5.30 20.48
C ALA A 89 10.51 6.51 21.32
N ASN A 90 11.20 7.64 21.09
CA ASN A 90 10.79 8.95 21.57
C ASN A 90 11.12 10.01 20.52
N ALA A 91 10.40 11.14 20.56
CA ALA A 91 10.70 12.28 19.73
C ALA A 91 11.69 13.23 20.46
N ASP A 92 12.68 13.74 19.71
CA ASP A 92 13.57 14.81 20.14
C ASP A 92 13.58 15.90 19.05
N GLY A 93 12.79 16.94 19.25
CA GLY A 93 12.47 17.90 18.19
C GLY A 93 11.85 17.22 16.98
N ASP A 94 12.46 17.43 15.80
CA ASP A 94 12.02 16.80 14.54
C ASP A 94 12.67 15.42 14.32
N ASN A 95 13.42 14.91 15.29
CA ASN A 95 14.04 13.60 15.19
C ASN A 95 13.22 12.54 15.91
N LEU A 96 13.31 11.31 15.39
CA LEU A 96 12.81 10.11 16.03
C LEU A 96 13.99 9.30 16.55
N ILE A 97 14.04 9.06 17.86
CA ILE A 97 15.04 8.24 18.52
C ILE A 97 14.47 6.85 18.75
N ILE A 98 15.06 5.84 18.14
CA ILE A 98 14.61 4.45 18.19
C ILE A 98 15.64 3.59 18.95
N GLU A 99 15.18 2.84 19.95
CA GLU A 99 15.99 1.81 20.61
C GLU A 99 16.03 0.56 19.72
N LYS A 100 17.17 0.33 19.05
CA LYS A 100 17.39 -0.84 18.18
C LYS A 100 17.61 -2.11 18.98
N GLU A 101 18.49 -2.03 19.96
CA GLU A 101 18.83 -3.04 20.95
C GLU A 101 19.07 -2.34 22.29
N LYS A 102 19.18 -3.10 23.37
CA LYS A 102 19.40 -2.52 24.69
C LYS A 102 20.56 -1.51 24.66
N ASP A 103 20.27 -0.27 25.02
CA ASP A 103 21.22 0.86 25.06
C ASP A 103 21.85 1.25 23.69
N GLN A 104 21.28 0.76 22.56
CA GLN A 104 21.66 1.17 21.22
C GLN A 104 20.53 1.95 20.55
N PHE A 105 20.82 3.19 20.20
CA PHE A 105 19.84 4.10 19.62
C PHE A 105 20.21 4.46 18.19
N VAL A 106 19.18 4.64 17.36
CA VAL A 106 19.28 5.17 16.00
C VAL A 106 18.41 6.39 15.92
N THR A 107 18.95 7.46 15.35
CA THR A 107 18.24 8.71 15.13
C THR A 107 17.80 8.82 13.68
N PHE A 108 16.51 9.03 13.47
CA PHE A 108 15.92 9.33 12.16
C PHE A 108 15.49 10.79 12.13
N PRO A 109 16.15 11.65 11.32
CA PRO A 109 15.67 13.00 11.11
C PRO A 109 14.39 12.97 10.25
N LEU A 110 13.36 13.66 10.70
CA LEU A 110 12.10 13.78 9.99
C LEU A 110 11.93 15.22 9.47
N LEU A 111 11.24 15.35 8.34
CA LEU A 111 10.99 16.65 7.74
C LEU A 111 9.64 17.19 8.23
N ARG A 112 9.68 18.37 8.84
CA ARG A 112 8.47 19.14 9.15
C ARG A 112 7.86 19.70 7.87
N GLN A 113 6.52 19.77 7.82
CA GLN A 113 5.81 20.38 6.69
C GLN A 113 6.36 21.78 6.39
N GLN A 114 6.53 22.10 5.10
CA GLN A 114 7.11 23.36 4.64
C GLN A 114 6.06 24.27 3.98
N THR A 115 4.95 23.71 3.51
CA THR A 115 3.93 24.46 2.78
C THR A 115 3.03 25.23 3.74
N PRO A 116 2.95 26.56 3.64
CA PRO A 116 2.06 27.37 4.46
C PRO A 116 0.61 26.94 4.27
N LYS A 117 -0.11 26.80 5.39
CA LYS A 117 -1.55 26.46 5.39
C LYS A 117 -2.39 27.74 5.41
N ARG A 118 -3.49 27.73 4.66
CA ARG A 118 -4.38 28.91 4.55
C ARG A 118 -5.05 29.30 5.85
N ASP A 119 -5.24 28.32 6.75
CA ASP A 119 -5.90 28.47 8.06
C ASP A 119 -4.93 28.84 9.19
N GLY A 120 -3.65 29.02 8.90
CA GLY A 120 -2.63 29.34 9.90
C GLY A 120 -2.30 28.19 10.86
N SER A 121 -2.77 26.96 10.60
CA SER A 121 -2.45 25.80 11.42
C SER A 121 -0.94 25.50 11.41
N PRO A 122 -0.39 24.90 12.49
CA PRO A 122 1.04 24.65 12.60
C PRO A 122 1.54 23.68 11.53
N PHE A 123 2.81 23.80 11.19
CA PHE A 123 3.51 22.81 10.38
C PHE A 123 3.72 21.54 11.20
N LEU A 124 3.19 20.42 10.71
CA LEU A 124 3.30 19.13 11.39
C LEU A 124 4.55 18.38 10.96
N CYS A 125 5.13 17.67 11.92
CA CYS A 125 6.14 16.65 11.72
C CYS A 125 5.61 15.31 12.25
N LEU A 126 6.06 14.18 11.69
CA LEU A 126 5.68 12.86 12.21
C LEU A 126 6.15 12.66 13.67
N SER A 127 7.23 13.34 14.08
CA SER A 127 7.70 13.34 15.46
C SER A 127 6.69 13.92 16.46
N ASP A 128 5.80 14.82 16.02
CA ASP A 128 4.79 15.44 16.89
C ASP A 128 3.77 14.42 17.43
N PHE A 129 3.66 13.24 16.79
CA PHE A 129 2.76 12.16 17.18
C PHE A 129 3.43 11.11 18.08
N ILE A 130 4.70 11.30 18.40
CA ILE A 130 5.49 10.40 19.25
C ILE A 130 5.80 11.13 20.56
N ARG A 131 5.72 10.42 21.66
CA ARG A 131 6.00 10.98 22.99
C ARG A 131 7.40 11.59 23.06
N PRO A 132 7.54 12.81 23.60
CA PRO A 132 8.84 13.48 23.64
C PRO A 132 9.81 12.76 24.61
N LEU A 133 11.08 12.77 24.27
CA LEU A 133 12.16 12.19 25.07
C LEU A 133 12.21 12.80 26.48
N SER A 134 11.91 14.10 26.61
CA SER A 134 11.82 14.81 27.90
C SER A 134 10.79 14.27 28.88
N SER A 135 9.82 13.47 28.42
CA SER A 135 8.84 12.83 29.30
C SER A 135 9.45 11.70 30.17
N GLY A 136 10.61 11.17 29.80
CA GLY A 136 11.23 9.99 30.44
C GLY A 136 10.44 8.68 30.28
N ILE A 137 9.36 8.69 29.46
CA ILE A 137 8.51 7.51 29.23
C ILE A 137 8.65 7.10 27.77
N PRO A 138 9.08 5.86 27.46
CA PRO A 138 9.16 5.41 26.08
C PRO A 138 7.79 5.25 25.46
N ASP A 139 7.69 5.57 24.16
CA ASP A 139 6.59 5.24 23.29
C ASP A 139 6.93 4.01 22.44
N THR A 140 6.00 3.57 21.61
CA THR A 140 6.22 2.40 20.74
C THR A 140 5.87 2.77 19.30
N ILE A 141 6.79 2.44 18.39
CA ILE A 141 6.52 2.54 16.94
C ILE A 141 6.60 1.18 16.28
N GLY A 142 5.80 0.99 15.23
CA GLY A 142 5.91 -0.14 14.32
C GLY A 142 6.75 0.22 13.09
N ALA A 143 7.76 -0.58 12.78
CA ALA A 143 8.43 -0.52 11.49
C ALA A 143 8.07 -1.75 10.66
N PHE A 144 7.85 -1.54 9.37
CA PHE A 144 7.51 -2.61 8.45
C PHE A 144 8.23 -2.45 7.12
N ALA A 145 8.36 -3.56 6.40
CA ALA A 145 8.79 -3.61 5.02
C ALA A 145 7.98 -4.68 4.29
N SER A 146 7.56 -4.40 3.07
CA SER A 146 6.88 -5.35 2.20
C SER A 146 7.67 -5.54 0.92
N SER A 147 7.74 -6.78 0.44
CA SER A 147 8.48 -7.15 -0.77
C SER A 147 7.74 -8.26 -1.51
N ILE A 148 7.76 -8.19 -2.83
CA ILE A 148 7.44 -9.31 -3.70
C ILE A 148 8.68 -10.22 -3.85
N ASP A 149 8.50 -11.41 -4.42
CA ASP A 149 9.63 -12.22 -4.82
C ASP A 149 10.41 -11.54 -5.96
N ALA A 150 11.75 -11.47 -5.82
CA ALA A 150 12.61 -10.75 -6.76
C ALA A 150 12.53 -11.29 -8.20
N ASP A 151 12.28 -12.59 -8.35
CA ASP A 151 12.16 -13.23 -9.66
C ASP A 151 10.96 -12.73 -10.48
N MET A 152 9.97 -12.09 -9.82
CA MET A 152 8.84 -11.48 -10.54
C MET A 152 9.27 -10.29 -11.40
N GLU A 153 10.30 -9.55 -11.03
CA GLU A 153 10.75 -8.37 -11.77
C GLU A 153 11.23 -8.71 -13.17
N GLY A 154 11.85 -9.89 -13.36
CA GLY A 154 12.36 -10.36 -14.64
C GLY A 154 11.34 -11.10 -15.52
N LEU A 155 10.09 -11.23 -15.06
CA LEU A 155 9.08 -11.93 -15.85
C LEU A 155 8.71 -11.17 -17.13
N TYR A 156 8.57 -11.92 -18.21
CA TYR A 156 8.11 -11.40 -19.51
C TYR A 156 8.99 -10.31 -20.13
N GLU A 157 10.29 -10.26 -19.90
CA GLU A 157 11.21 -9.25 -20.47
C GLU A 157 11.09 -9.14 -22.01
N GLN A 158 10.72 -10.22 -22.72
CA GLN A 158 10.52 -10.25 -24.15
C GLN A 158 9.12 -9.77 -24.61
N ASP A 159 8.20 -9.51 -23.67
CA ASP A 159 6.86 -8.99 -23.92
C ASP A 159 6.67 -7.70 -23.09
N PRO A 160 6.97 -6.51 -23.66
CA PRO A 160 6.95 -5.25 -22.92
C PRO A 160 5.62 -4.94 -22.23
N TYR A 161 4.51 -5.38 -22.83
CA TYR A 161 3.19 -5.16 -22.23
C TYR A 161 3.01 -6.00 -20.96
N LYS A 162 3.27 -7.31 -21.03
CA LYS A 162 3.15 -8.18 -19.86
C LYS A 162 4.17 -7.85 -18.78
N HIS A 163 5.39 -7.47 -19.20
CA HIS A 163 6.42 -7.03 -18.28
C HIS A 163 5.96 -5.82 -17.47
N LEU A 164 5.46 -4.77 -18.15
CA LEU A 164 4.91 -3.58 -17.49
C LEU A 164 3.70 -3.93 -16.60
N LEU A 165 2.84 -4.86 -17.04
CA LEU A 165 1.69 -5.31 -16.26
C LEU A 165 2.15 -5.98 -14.96
N VAL A 166 3.13 -6.88 -15.01
CA VAL A 166 3.69 -7.53 -13.81
C VAL A 166 4.35 -6.50 -12.90
N GLN A 167 5.17 -5.59 -13.42
CA GLN A 167 5.80 -4.55 -12.61
C GLN A 167 4.77 -3.68 -11.88
N THR A 168 3.75 -3.21 -12.61
CA THR A 168 2.68 -2.39 -12.01
C THR A 168 1.90 -3.17 -10.95
N LEU A 169 1.61 -4.44 -11.17
CA LEU A 169 0.94 -5.29 -10.19
C LEU A 169 1.84 -5.57 -8.98
N SER A 170 3.14 -5.74 -9.18
CA SER A 170 4.13 -5.95 -8.11
C SER A 170 4.13 -4.80 -7.11
N ASP A 171 4.14 -3.56 -7.59
CA ASP A 171 4.05 -2.38 -6.74
C ASP A 171 2.73 -2.38 -5.92
N ARG A 172 1.63 -2.70 -6.58
CA ARG A 172 0.31 -2.73 -5.91
C ARG A 172 0.20 -3.89 -4.92
N LEU A 173 0.82 -5.03 -5.19
CA LEU A 173 0.86 -6.18 -4.27
C LEU A 173 1.67 -5.87 -3.00
N ALA A 174 2.81 -5.19 -3.12
CA ALA A 174 3.60 -4.77 -1.97
C ALA A 174 2.81 -3.82 -1.05
N GLU A 175 2.07 -2.86 -1.61
CA GLU A 175 1.17 -1.98 -0.86
C GLU A 175 0.00 -2.78 -0.24
N ALA A 176 -0.66 -3.63 -1.02
CA ALA A 176 -1.78 -4.44 -0.57
C ALA A 176 -1.40 -5.37 0.60
N ALA A 177 -0.20 -5.95 0.56
CA ALA A 177 0.32 -6.76 1.65
C ALA A 177 0.55 -5.94 2.94
N THR A 178 0.94 -4.69 2.80
CA THR A 178 1.05 -3.75 3.93
C THR A 178 -0.31 -3.48 4.56
N GLU A 179 -1.34 -3.20 3.76
CA GLU A 179 -2.70 -2.99 4.26
C GLU A 179 -3.23 -4.24 4.99
N LYS A 180 -3.02 -5.42 4.40
CA LYS A 180 -3.38 -6.68 5.06
C LYS A 180 -2.64 -6.89 6.37
N MET A 181 -1.37 -6.54 6.43
CA MET A 181 -0.58 -6.63 7.66
C MET A 181 -1.12 -5.68 8.74
N HIS A 182 -1.62 -4.49 8.39
CA HIS A 182 -2.22 -3.55 9.33
C HIS A 182 -3.47 -4.13 10.04
N GLU A 183 -4.20 -5.04 9.43
CA GLU A 183 -5.27 -5.77 10.12
C GLU A 183 -4.73 -6.75 11.16
N TYR A 184 -3.57 -7.36 10.87
CA TYR A 184 -2.95 -8.35 11.74
C TYR A 184 -2.35 -7.72 13.00
N VAL A 185 -1.75 -6.52 12.89
CA VAL A 185 -1.04 -5.84 13.98
C VAL A 185 -1.93 -5.57 15.20
N PRO A 186 -3.12 -4.96 15.08
CA PRO A 186 -4.01 -4.74 16.21
C PRO A 186 -4.44 -6.05 16.90
N VAL A 187 -4.75 -7.07 16.12
CA VAL A 187 -5.20 -8.38 16.64
C VAL A 187 -4.09 -9.08 17.45
N SER A 188 -2.84 -8.98 16.99
CA SER A 188 -1.71 -9.65 17.62
C SER A 188 -1.11 -8.87 18.79
N TYR A 189 -1.39 -7.56 18.88
CA TYR A 189 -0.83 -6.64 19.87
C TYR A 189 -1.92 -5.84 20.60
N THR A 190 -3.09 -6.44 20.86
CA THR A 190 -4.23 -5.81 21.53
C THR A 190 -3.93 -5.30 22.96
N HIS A 191 -2.84 -5.74 23.57
CA HIS A 191 -2.35 -5.20 24.84
C HIS A 191 -1.59 -3.88 24.71
N LEU A 192 -1.25 -3.46 23.50
CA LEU A 192 -0.74 -2.13 23.20
C LEU A 192 -1.95 -1.22 22.97
N THR A 193 -2.41 -0.56 24.00
CA THR A 193 -3.43 0.48 23.86
C THR A 193 -2.87 1.60 23.00
N LEU A 194 -3.23 1.59 21.71
CA LEU A 194 -3.02 2.75 20.87
C LEU A 194 -3.92 3.86 21.43
N PRO A 195 -3.40 5.05 21.76
CA PRO A 195 -4.27 6.15 22.12
C PRO A 195 -5.20 6.44 20.95
N THR A 196 -6.48 6.23 21.16
CA THR A 196 -7.51 6.66 20.21
C THR A 196 -7.46 8.18 20.18
N ILE A 197 -7.08 8.75 19.04
CA ILE A 197 -7.15 10.19 18.77
C ILE A 197 -8.61 10.57 18.51
#